data_8826bcbfa36665f843e9fc5daaa955c3
#
_entry.id   8826bcbfa36665f843e9fc5daaa955c3
#
_cell.length_a   1.000
_cell.length_b   1.000
_cell.length_c   1.000
_cell.angle_alpha   90.00
_cell.angle_beta   90.00
_cell.angle_gamma   90.00
#
_symmetry.space_group_name_H-M   'P 1'
#
loop_
_entity.id
_entity.type
_entity.pdbx_description
1 polymer ?
#
loop_
_entity_poly.entity_id
_entity_poly.type
_entity_poly.pdbx_seq_one_letter_code
_entity_poly.pdbx_strand_id
1 'polypeptide(L)'
;MTLDEALRYIHEVCWKGTIPGLERIQALLDAMGNPERKCKFVHVTGTNGKGSTCAMVASILRKAGYKTGLYTSPYLIRFNERIQINGEHISDADICELTEYVKPFAESIFERPTEFEMVTAIGFEYFARHKCDIVVCEVGMGGEFDATNVIPAPEAAVICNIGLDHTEVLGDTLEKIAGAKAGIIKPGCDAVLYRERPSVEAVFEERCKALNAPLHKADFDSLHLLSHSLEGQVFDWERFHALRLPLLGEHQLHNAAVALTTARVLQKRGWKI
;
A
#
# COMPACT_ATOMS: atom_id res chain seq x y z
N MET A 1 28.64 2.01 -0.28
CA MET A 1 28.49 2.44 -1.71
C MET A 1 27.98 3.86 -1.79
N THR A 2 28.16 4.52 -2.93
CA THR A 2 27.51 5.82 -3.22
C THR A 2 26.02 5.61 -3.58
N LEU A 3 25.24 6.69 -3.58
CA LEU A 3 23.83 6.62 -4.00
C LEU A 3 23.70 6.14 -5.45
N ASP A 4 24.54 6.62 -6.36
CA ASP A 4 24.53 6.22 -7.76
C ASP A 4 24.86 4.72 -7.93
N GLU A 5 25.77 4.19 -7.12
CA GLU A 5 26.08 2.76 -7.12
C GLU A 5 24.91 1.93 -6.56
N ALA A 6 24.25 2.41 -5.51
CA ALA A 6 23.09 1.75 -4.93
C ALA A 6 21.92 1.71 -5.92
N LEU A 7 21.57 2.85 -6.52
CA LEU A 7 20.50 2.95 -7.50
C LEU A 7 20.81 2.14 -8.77
N ARG A 8 22.08 2.16 -9.23
CA ARG A 8 22.51 1.32 -10.36
C ARG A 8 22.33 -0.16 -10.04
N TYR A 9 22.71 -0.61 -8.85
CA TYR A 9 22.51 -2.00 -8.44
C TYR A 9 21.03 -2.37 -8.45
N ILE A 10 20.17 -1.53 -7.89
CA ILE A 10 18.73 -1.75 -7.84
C ILE A 10 18.14 -1.82 -9.25
N HIS A 11 18.44 -0.84 -10.11
CA HIS A 11 17.80 -0.70 -11.42
C HIS A 11 18.37 -1.65 -12.48
N GLU A 12 19.69 -1.83 -12.55
CA GLU A 12 20.35 -2.58 -13.62
C GLU A 12 20.52 -4.06 -13.27
N VAL A 13 20.99 -4.35 -12.04
CA VAL A 13 21.33 -5.72 -11.65
C VAL A 13 20.09 -6.53 -11.31
N CYS A 14 19.08 -5.89 -10.75
CA CYS A 14 17.80 -6.52 -10.42
C CYS A 14 16.75 -6.37 -11.53
N TRP A 15 17.09 -5.72 -12.66
CA TRP A 15 16.16 -5.54 -13.77
C TRP A 15 15.82 -6.85 -14.46
N LYS A 16 14.59 -7.31 -14.31
CA LYS A 16 14.03 -8.50 -14.98
C LYS A 16 12.63 -8.26 -15.53
N GLY A 17 12.16 -7.00 -15.53
CA GLY A 17 10.77 -6.68 -15.81
C GLY A 17 9.82 -7.15 -14.69
N THR A 18 8.56 -7.27 -15.02
CA THR A 18 7.53 -7.75 -14.10
C THR A 18 7.42 -9.27 -14.20
N ILE A 19 7.80 -9.97 -13.15
CA ILE A 19 7.70 -11.43 -13.05
C ILE A 19 6.78 -11.75 -11.86
N PRO A 20 5.51 -12.13 -12.09
CA PRO A 20 4.61 -12.50 -11.00
C PRO A 20 5.12 -13.69 -10.18
N GLY A 21 4.76 -13.71 -8.90
CA GLY A 21 5.13 -14.78 -7.96
C GLY A 21 5.73 -14.21 -6.68
N LEU A 22 5.60 -14.94 -5.59
CA LEU A 22 6.07 -14.52 -4.27
C LEU A 22 7.33 -15.28 -3.82
N GLU A 23 7.74 -16.30 -4.54
CA GLU A 23 8.80 -17.22 -4.13
C GLU A 23 10.15 -16.52 -3.98
N ARG A 24 10.50 -15.62 -4.92
CA ARG A 24 11.77 -14.88 -4.89
C ARG A 24 11.85 -13.90 -3.74
N ILE A 25 10.81 -13.07 -3.58
CA ILE A 25 10.76 -12.11 -2.48
C ILE A 25 10.68 -12.82 -1.13
N GLN A 26 9.95 -13.94 -1.02
CA GLN A 26 9.89 -14.72 0.19
C GLN A 26 11.27 -15.32 0.54
N ALA A 27 11.98 -15.90 -0.43
CA ALA A 27 13.33 -16.41 -0.22
C ALA A 27 14.31 -15.32 0.24
N LEU A 28 14.19 -14.10 -0.34
CA LEU A 28 15.00 -12.97 0.07
C LEU A 28 14.71 -12.56 1.52
N LEU A 29 13.44 -12.40 1.88
CA LEU A 29 13.03 -12.00 3.22
C LEU A 29 13.34 -13.06 4.27
N ASP A 30 13.20 -14.34 3.94
CA ASP A 30 13.59 -15.45 4.81
C ASP A 30 15.11 -15.39 5.12
N ALA A 31 15.94 -15.14 4.11
CA ALA A 31 17.39 -14.97 4.29
C ALA A 31 17.73 -13.75 5.15
N MET A 32 16.91 -12.68 5.09
CA MET A 32 17.05 -11.46 5.89
C MET A 32 16.44 -11.58 7.31
N GLY A 33 15.79 -12.70 7.66
CA GLY A 33 15.17 -12.91 8.96
C GLY A 33 13.76 -12.28 9.08
N ASN A 34 13.02 -12.21 7.99
CA ASN A 34 11.61 -11.84 7.89
C ASN A 34 11.30 -10.46 8.50
N PRO A 35 11.91 -9.38 8.01
CA PRO A 35 11.67 -8.02 8.55
C PRO A 35 10.21 -7.59 8.44
N GLU A 36 9.46 -8.07 7.41
CA GLU A 36 8.04 -7.79 7.20
C GLU A 36 7.15 -8.27 8.36
N ARG A 37 7.58 -9.25 9.13
CA ARG A 37 6.83 -9.76 10.29
C ARG A 37 6.97 -8.90 11.54
N LYS A 38 7.85 -7.90 11.52
CA LYS A 38 8.12 -7.03 12.68
C LYS A 38 7.21 -5.80 12.72
N CYS A 39 6.41 -5.56 11.69
CA CYS A 39 5.50 -4.41 11.58
C CYS A 39 4.05 -4.87 11.40
N LYS A 40 3.11 -3.98 11.72
CA LYS A 40 1.71 -4.08 11.33
C LYS A 40 1.48 -3.34 10.03
N PHE A 41 0.46 -3.73 9.24
CA PHE A 41 0.24 -3.15 7.93
C PHE A 41 -1.20 -2.71 7.69
N VAL A 42 -1.36 -1.61 6.94
CA VAL A 42 -2.53 -1.32 6.11
C VAL A 42 -2.06 -1.55 4.68
N HIS A 43 -2.67 -2.51 3.98
CA HIS A 43 -2.28 -2.90 2.62
C HIS A 43 -3.28 -2.35 1.61
N VAL A 44 -2.81 -1.56 0.65
CA VAL A 44 -3.68 -0.76 -0.24
C VAL A 44 -3.47 -1.16 -1.69
N THR A 45 -4.54 -1.63 -2.35
CA THR A 45 -4.57 -1.92 -3.80
C THR A 45 -5.65 -1.10 -4.49
N GLY A 46 -5.68 -1.15 -5.80
CA GLY A 46 -6.63 -0.46 -6.67
C GLY A 46 -6.01 -0.18 -8.03
N THR A 47 -6.80 0.30 -8.97
CA THR A 47 -6.29 0.86 -10.22
C THR A 47 -5.87 2.30 -10.00
N ASN A 48 -6.78 3.14 -9.51
CA ASN A 48 -6.52 4.55 -9.22
C ASN A 48 -6.72 4.85 -7.72
N GLY A 49 -6.12 5.94 -7.25
CA GLY A 49 -6.31 6.44 -5.88
C GLY A 49 -5.49 5.78 -4.79
N LYS A 50 -4.69 4.74 -5.10
CA LYS A 50 -3.83 4.04 -4.13
C LYS A 50 -2.95 5.00 -3.33
N GLY A 51 -2.04 5.71 -4.01
CA GLY A 51 -1.08 6.62 -3.37
C GLY A 51 -1.75 7.73 -2.57
N SER A 52 -2.84 8.34 -3.09
CA SER A 52 -3.61 9.36 -2.36
C SER A 52 -4.24 8.79 -1.10
N THR A 53 -4.85 7.61 -1.17
CA THR A 53 -5.43 6.92 0.00
C THR A 53 -4.36 6.55 1.00
N CYS A 54 -3.21 6.02 0.54
CA CYS A 54 -2.05 5.72 1.40
C CYS A 54 -1.57 6.96 2.16
N ALA A 55 -1.40 8.08 1.46
CA ALA A 55 -0.96 9.33 2.07
C ALA A 55 -1.95 9.85 3.12
N MET A 56 -3.26 9.78 2.84
CA MET A 56 -4.30 10.17 3.80
C MET A 56 -4.30 9.28 5.04
N VAL A 57 -4.28 7.95 4.87
CA VAL A 57 -4.24 6.99 6.00
C VAL A 57 -2.97 7.18 6.83
N ALA A 58 -1.80 7.32 6.18
CA ALA A 58 -0.54 7.58 6.87
C ALA A 58 -0.57 8.89 7.65
N SER A 59 -1.17 9.95 7.08
CA SER A 59 -1.35 11.24 7.76
C SER A 59 -2.22 11.12 9.01
N ILE A 60 -3.34 10.39 8.92
CA ILE A 60 -4.25 10.13 10.05
C ILE A 60 -3.49 9.39 11.17
N LEU A 61 -2.80 8.31 10.84
CA LEU A 61 -2.05 7.49 11.81
C LEU A 61 -0.92 8.29 12.48
N ARG A 62 -0.17 9.07 11.69
CA ARG A 62 0.88 9.97 12.22
C ARG A 62 0.29 11.01 13.19
N LYS A 63 -0.86 11.62 12.84
CA LYS A 63 -1.55 12.59 13.70
C LYS A 63 -2.11 11.95 14.98
N ALA A 64 -2.44 10.67 14.94
CA ALA A 64 -2.82 9.89 16.11
C ALA A 64 -1.62 9.51 17.01
N GLY A 65 -0.38 9.86 16.61
CA GLY A 65 0.83 9.65 17.42
C GLY A 65 1.60 8.37 17.12
N TYR A 66 1.21 7.60 16.09
CA TYR A 66 1.92 6.38 15.71
C TYR A 66 3.14 6.68 14.85
N LYS A 67 4.23 5.94 15.06
CA LYS A 67 5.36 5.93 14.15
C LYS A 67 4.98 5.17 12.89
N THR A 68 4.61 5.93 11.86
CA THR A 68 3.95 5.41 10.67
C THR A 68 4.92 5.34 9.50
N GLY A 69 5.12 4.12 8.98
CA GLY A 69 5.77 3.90 7.68
C GLY A 69 4.79 4.14 6.53
N LEU A 70 5.31 4.61 5.41
CA LEU A 70 4.59 4.74 4.15
C LEU A 70 5.46 4.19 3.02
N TYR A 71 4.93 3.20 2.29
CA TYR A 71 5.55 2.62 1.11
C TYR A 71 4.67 2.88 -0.11
N THR A 72 5.21 3.54 -1.13
CA THR A 72 4.46 3.94 -2.35
C THR A 72 5.24 3.67 -3.63
N SER A 73 4.52 3.51 -4.75
CA SER A 73 5.10 3.32 -6.07
C SER A 73 4.17 3.78 -7.20
N PRO A 74 4.72 4.31 -8.32
CA PRO A 74 6.12 4.74 -8.50
C PRO A 74 6.43 6.02 -7.74
N TYR A 75 7.70 6.44 -7.72
CA TYR A 75 8.09 7.79 -7.30
C TYR A 75 7.84 8.81 -8.42
N LEU A 76 7.72 10.09 -8.06
CA LEU A 76 7.47 11.16 -9.04
C LEU A 76 8.74 11.90 -9.44
N ILE A 77 9.59 12.25 -8.48
CA ILE A 77 10.80 13.05 -8.68
C ILE A 77 12.05 12.30 -8.18
N ARG A 78 11.99 11.75 -6.97
CA ARG A 78 13.14 11.11 -6.32
C ARG A 78 12.79 9.72 -5.82
N PHE A 79 13.71 8.79 -5.98
CA PHE A 79 13.59 7.41 -5.50
C PHE A 79 13.18 7.32 -4.02
N ASN A 80 13.70 8.22 -3.19
CA ASN A 80 13.44 8.31 -1.75
C ASN A 80 11.96 8.44 -1.38
N GLU A 81 11.12 8.96 -2.28
CA GLU A 81 9.67 9.13 -2.06
C GLU A 81 8.96 7.81 -1.79
N ARG A 82 9.53 6.69 -2.28
CA ARG A 82 8.96 5.35 -2.13
C ARG A 82 8.86 4.89 -0.67
N ILE A 83 9.76 5.38 0.20
CA ILE A 83 9.92 4.90 1.58
C ILE A 83 9.96 6.10 2.51
N GLN A 84 8.98 6.22 3.38
CA GLN A 84 8.86 7.35 4.30
C GLN A 84 8.53 6.87 5.72
N ILE A 85 8.99 7.60 6.73
CA ILE A 85 8.57 7.43 8.12
C ILE A 85 8.10 8.79 8.65
N ASN A 86 6.88 8.85 9.14
CA ASN A 86 6.26 10.08 9.65
C ASN A 86 6.28 11.27 8.67
N GLY A 87 6.27 10.99 7.35
CA GLY A 87 6.31 11.97 6.28
C GLY A 87 7.70 12.44 5.89
N GLU A 88 8.76 11.88 6.52
CA GLU A 88 10.14 12.12 6.12
C GLU A 88 10.61 10.99 5.19
N HIS A 89 11.16 11.34 4.04
CA HIS A 89 11.69 10.38 3.09
C HIS A 89 12.93 9.68 3.65
N ILE A 90 13.15 8.43 3.27
CA ILE A 90 14.40 7.72 3.55
C ILE A 90 15.59 8.54 3.05
N SER A 91 16.65 8.61 3.85
CA SER A 91 17.85 9.36 3.47
C SER A 91 18.67 8.62 2.39
N ASP A 92 19.46 9.38 1.64
CA ASP A 92 20.41 8.79 0.67
C ASP A 92 21.40 7.84 1.36
N ALA A 93 21.81 8.17 2.58
CA ALA A 93 22.71 7.33 3.39
C ALA A 93 22.03 6.00 3.78
N ASP A 94 20.75 6.02 4.20
CA ASP A 94 20.01 4.80 4.53
C ASP A 94 19.77 3.93 3.29
N ILE A 95 19.51 4.53 2.12
CA ILE A 95 19.41 3.77 0.86
C ILE A 95 20.71 3.03 0.57
N CYS A 96 21.85 3.72 0.70
CA CYS A 96 23.17 3.12 0.49
C CYS A 96 23.41 1.97 1.46
N GLU A 97 23.24 2.21 2.77
CA GLU A 97 23.44 1.23 3.82
C GLU A 97 22.55 -0.01 3.64
N LEU A 98 21.26 0.21 3.41
CA LEU A 98 20.31 -0.88 3.24
C LEU A 98 20.53 -1.66 1.95
N THR A 99 20.93 -0.99 0.87
CA THR A 99 21.31 -1.69 -0.37
C THR A 99 22.55 -2.57 -0.14
N GLU A 100 23.57 -2.07 0.56
CA GLU A 100 24.75 -2.86 0.95
C GLU A 100 24.39 -4.04 1.84
N TYR A 101 23.44 -3.84 2.77
CA TYR A 101 22.97 -4.89 3.66
C TYR A 101 22.17 -5.97 2.93
N VAL A 102 21.24 -5.60 2.05
CA VAL A 102 20.36 -6.55 1.34
C VAL A 102 21.08 -7.27 0.21
N LYS A 103 22.05 -6.62 -0.46
CA LYS A 103 22.78 -7.15 -1.61
C LYS A 103 23.32 -8.58 -1.44
N PRO A 104 24.06 -8.94 -0.37
CA PRO A 104 24.58 -10.30 -0.21
C PRO A 104 23.47 -11.36 -0.11
N PHE A 105 22.33 -11.05 0.49
CA PHE A 105 21.18 -11.94 0.53
C PHE A 105 20.57 -12.11 -0.86
N ALA A 106 20.38 -11.02 -1.60
CA ALA A 106 19.87 -11.03 -2.97
C ALA A 106 20.77 -11.81 -3.94
N GLU A 107 22.07 -11.84 -3.69
CA GLU A 107 23.05 -12.59 -4.50
C GLU A 107 23.15 -14.07 -4.08
N SER A 108 22.73 -14.42 -2.87
CA SER A 108 22.80 -15.79 -2.34
C SER A 108 21.59 -16.66 -2.70
N ILE A 109 20.43 -16.07 -3.01
CA ILE A 109 19.23 -16.83 -3.39
C ILE A 109 19.34 -17.33 -4.83
N PHE A 110 18.68 -18.48 -5.11
CA PHE A 110 18.78 -19.14 -6.41
C PHE A 110 18.32 -18.26 -7.58
N GLU A 111 17.17 -17.60 -7.42
CA GLU A 111 16.69 -16.60 -8.38
C GLU A 111 16.83 -15.20 -7.79
N ARG A 112 17.65 -14.37 -8.42
CA ARG A 112 17.81 -12.97 -8.00
C ARG A 112 16.47 -12.23 -8.02
N PRO A 113 16.22 -11.36 -7.02
CA PRO A 113 14.98 -10.58 -6.96
C PRO A 113 14.88 -9.61 -8.16
N THR A 114 13.67 -9.25 -8.51
CA THR A 114 13.39 -8.13 -9.42
C THR A 114 13.69 -6.80 -8.73
N GLU A 115 13.74 -5.70 -9.50
CA GLU A 115 13.88 -4.35 -8.95
C GLU A 115 12.84 -4.08 -7.85
N PHE A 116 11.56 -4.36 -8.14
CA PHE A 116 10.48 -4.08 -7.20
C PHE A 116 10.57 -4.93 -5.93
N GLU A 117 10.96 -6.21 -6.04
CA GLU A 117 11.21 -7.08 -4.90
C GLU A 117 12.38 -6.58 -4.04
N MET A 118 13.46 -6.12 -4.68
CA MET A 118 14.61 -5.54 -3.98
C MET A 118 14.23 -4.27 -3.19
N VAL A 119 13.50 -3.36 -3.83
CA VAL A 119 13.02 -2.11 -3.19
C VAL A 119 12.06 -2.43 -2.05
N THR A 120 11.17 -3.42 -2.23
CA THR A 120 10.23 -3.86 -1.20
C THR A 120 10.98 -4.41 0.02
N ALA A 121 12.00 -5.26 -0.19
CA ALA A 121 12.81 -5.79 0.90
C ALA A 121 13.58 -4.68 1.66
N ILE A 122 14.15 -3.71 0.94
CA ILE A 122 14.79 -2.52 1.53
C ILE A 122 13.79 -1.74 2.39
N GLY A 123 12.58 -1.52 1.88
CA GLY A 123 11.52 -0.81 2.61
C GLY A 123 11.13 -1.52 3.90
N PHE A 124 10.89 -2.83 3.85
CA PHE A 124 10.52 -3.61 5.03
C PHE A 124 11.62 -3.65 6.08
N GLU A 125 12.89 -3.80 5.67
CA GLU A 125 14.02 -3.72 6.60
C GLU A 125 14.14 -2.33 7.22
N TYR A 126 13.95 -1.26 6.46
CA TYR A 126 13.95 0.11 6.97
C TYR A 126 12.89 0.33 8.05
N PHE A 127 11.65 -0.08 7.79
CA PHE A 127 10.56 0.05 8.75
C PHE A 127 10.79 -0.80 10.00
N ALA A 128 11.30 -2.02 9.85
CA ALA A 128 11.63 -2.91 10.96
C ALA A 128 12.73 -2.35 11.85
N ARG A 129 13.83 -1.85 11.28
CA ARG A 129 14.94 -1.21 12.03
C ARG A 129 14.47 0.00 12.81
N HIS A 130 13.59 0.79 12.20
CA HIS A 130 13.03 1.98 12.84
C HIS A 130 11.86 1.68 13.80
N LYS A 131 11.45 0.41 13.94
CA LYS A 131 10.36 -0.02 14.82
C LYS A 131 9.07 0.77 14.55
N CYS A 132 8.66 0.84 13.29
CA CYS A 132 7.38 1.45 12.92
C CYS A 132 6.24 0.68 13.58
N ASP A 133 5.27 1.40 14.17
CA ASP A 133 4.10 0.79 14.78
C ASP A 133 3.19 0.18 13.72
N ILE A 134 3.07 0.87 12.59
CA ILE A 134 2.26 0.46 11.44
C ILE A 134 2.84 1.02 10.14
N VAL A 135 2.70 0.26 9.07
CA VAL A 135 3.13 0.64 7.71
C VAL A 135 1.92 0.69 6.79
N VAL A 136 1.69 1.80 6.14
CA VAL A 136 0.74 1.90 5.03
C VAL A 136 1.49 1.54 3.75
N CYS A 137 1.12 0.41 3.16
CA CYS A 137 1.86 -0.22 2.07
C CYS A 137 1.01 -0.25 0.79
N GLU A 138 1.45 0.47 -0.23
CA GLU A 138 0.85 0.46 -1.56
C GLU A 138 1.32 -0.76 -2.35
N VAL A 139 0.36 -1.48 -2.96
CA VAL A 139 0.61 -2.54 -3.94
C VAL A 139 1.14 -1.94 -5.23
N GLY A 140 2.20 -2.52 -5.78
CA GLY A 140 2.74 -2.08 -7.07
C GLY A 140 1.79 -2.40 -8.22
N MET A 141 1.40 -3.67 -8.35
CA MET A 141 0.50 -4.12 -9.41
C MET A 141 -0.36 -5.30 -8.96
N GLY A 142 -1.67 -5.25 -9.29
CA GLY A 142 -2.59 -6.34 -8.95
C GLY A 142 -2.81 -6.46 -7.45
N GLY A 143 -2.33 -7.52 -6.84
CA GLY A 143 -2.43 -7.79 -5.41
C GLY A 143 -1.91 -9.16 -5.04
N GLU A 144 -2.51 -10.24 -5.54
CA GLU A 144 -2.20 -11.62 -5.14
C GLU A 144 -0.72 -11.97 -5.26
N PHE A 145 -0.11 -11.63 -6.38
CA PHE A 145 1.29 -11.95 -6.69
C PHE A 145 2.22 -10.73 -6.63
N ASP A 146 1.75 -9.64 -6.02
CA ASP A 146 2.59 -8.46 -5.81
C ASP A 146 3.60 -8.71 -4.69
N ALA A 147 4.84 -8.23 -4.87
CA ALA A 147 5.91 -8.43 -3.90
C ALA A 147 5.56 -7.95 -2.49
N THR A 148 4.70 -6.93 -2.37
CA THR A 148 4.23 -6.44 -1.07
C THR A 148 3.31 -7.43 -0.36
N ASN A 149 2.71 -8.41 -1.08
CA ASN A 149 1.74 -9.34 -0.49
C ASN A 149 2.35 -10.49 0.33
N VAL A 150 3.65 -10.49 0.53
CA VAL A 150 4.33 -11.41 1.48
C VAL A 150 4.11 -11.07 2.95
N ILE A 151 3.60 -9.88 3.25
CA ILE A 151 3.30 -9.42 4.61
C ILE A 151 2.30 -10.34 5.32
N PRO A 152 2.30 -10.41 6.67
CA PRO A 152 1.24 -11.06 7.43
C PRO A 152 -0.15 -10.49 7.10
N ALA A 153 -1.21 -11.09 7.65
CA ALA A 153 -2.56 -10.53 7.51
C ALA A 153 -2.56 -9.05 7.96
N PRO A 154 -2.91 -8.10 7.08
CA PRO A 154 -2.89 -6.69 7.43
C PRO A 154 -4.00 -6.35 8.43
N GLU A 155 -3.85 -5.24 9.15
CA GLU A 155 -4.92 -4.69 10.00
C GLU A 155 -6.14 -4.29 9.14
N ALA A 156 -5.88 -3.78 7.94
CA ALA A 156 -6.89 -3.53 6.93
C ALA A 156 -6.33 -3.78 5.52
N ALA A 157 -7.06 -4.54 4.70
CA ALA A 157 -6.87 -4.66 3.26
C ALA A 157 -7.77 -3.62 2.57
N VAL A 158 -7.19 -2.62 1.94
CA VAL A 158 -7.92 -1.47 1.37
C VAL A 158 -7.92 -1.57 -0.15
N ILE A 159 -9.11 -1.58 -0.72
CA ILE A 159 -9.33 -1.63 -2.16
C ILE A 159 -9.84 -0.26 -2.62
N CYS A 160 -9.01 0.46 -3.37
CA CYS A 160 -9.37 1.70 -4.05
C CYS A 160 -10.13 1.41 -5.35
N ASN A 161 -10.39 2.45 -6.15
CA ASN A 161 -11.14 2.33 -7.40
C ASN A 161 -10.58 1.26 -8.36
N ILE A 162 -11.47 0.50 -8.99
CA ILE A 162 -11.16 -0.52 -9.99
C ILE A 162 -11.46 0.00 -11.39
N GLY A 163 -10.47 -0.08 -12.26
CA GLY A 163 -10.55 0.27 -13.67
C GLY A 163 -9.76 -0.72 -14.52
N LEU A 164 -9.88 -0.61 -15.84
CA LEU A 164 -9.07 -1.38 -16.78
C LEU A 164 -7.64 -0.82 -16.75
N ASP A 165 -6.69 -1.66 -16.33
CA ASP A 165 -5.26 -1.35 -16.29
C ASP A 165 -4.47 -2.65 -16.25
N HIS A 166 -3.26 -2.64 -16.82
CA HIS A 166 -2.41 -3.83 -16.92
C HIS A 166 -3.16 -5.07 -17.45
N THR A 167 -4.02 -4.89 -18.44
CA THR A 167 -4.94 -5.93 -18.94
C THR A 167 -4.23 -7.16 -19.49
N GLU A 168 -2.99 -7.02 -19.96
CA GLU A 168 -2.15 -8.13 -20.44
C GLU A 168 -1.75 -9.08 -19.29
N VAL A 169 -1.71 -8.58 -18.05
CA VAL A 169 -1.27 -9.36 -16.88
C VAL A 169 -2.45 -9.72 -15.97
N LEU A 170 -3.36 -8.75 -15.71
CA LEU A 170 -4.45 -8.89 -14.74
C LEU A 170 -5.76 -9.38 -15.37
N GLY A 171 -5.83 -9.42 -16.70
CA GLY A 171 -7.03 -9.79 -17.44
C GLY A 171 -7.80 -8.60 -17.99
N ASP A 172 -8.70 -8.89 -18.92
CA ASP A 172 -9.38 -7.96 -19.82
C ASP A 172 -10.76 -7.51 -19.31
N THR A 173 -11.15 -7.92 -18.11
CA THR A 173 -12.42 -7.51 -17.47
C THR A 173 -12.18 -6.96 -16.07
N LEU A 174 -13.11 -6.10 -15.62
CA LEU A 174 -13.02 -5.52 -14.27
C LEU A 174 -13.09 -6.58 -13.17
N GLU A 175 -13.85 -7.64 -13.39
CA GLU A 175 -14.01 -8.76 -12.46
C GLU A 175 -12.69 -9.57 -12.31
N LYS A 176 -11.96 -9.79 -13.43
CA LYS A 176 -10.63 -10.44 -13.38
C LYS A 176 -9.61 -9.57 -12.63
N ILE A 177 -9.60 -8.27 -12.92
CA ILE A 177 -8.73 -7.30 -12.23
C ILE A 177 -9.09 -7.23 -10.74
N ALA A 178 -10.39 -7.23 -10.40
CA ALA A 178 -10.87 -7.30 -9.01
C ALA A 178 -10.41 -8.58 -8.32
N GLY A 179 -10.48 -9.73 -9.01
CA GLY A 179 -10.00 -11.03 -8.51
C GLY A 179 -8.52 -10.99 -8.12
N ALA A 180 -7.65 -10.48 -9.02
CA ALA A 180 -6.23 -10.33 -8.74
C ALA A 180 -5.95 -9.40 -7.53
N LYS A 181 -6.74 -8.31 -7.40
CA LYS A 181 -6.61 -7.37 -6.29
C LYS A 181 -7.17 -7.92 -4.97
N ALA A 182 -8.21 -8.74 -5.03
CA ALA A 182 -8.78 -9.40 -3.86
C ALA A 182 -7.78 -10.34 -3.15
N GLY A 183 -6.69 -10.72 -3.81
CA GLY A 183 -5.62 -11.52 -3.23
C GLY A 183 -4.91 -10.89 -2.02
N ILE A 184 -5.03 -9.58 -1.78
CA ILE A 184 -4.49 -8.94 -0.56
C ILE A 184 -5.35 -9.18 0.68
N ILE A 185 -6.60 -9.65 0.51
CA ILE A 185 -7.49 -10.00 1.62
C ILE A 185 -7.06 -11.35 2.18
N LYS A 186 -6.72 -11.38 3.46
CA LYS A 186 -6.21 -12.55 4.18
C LYS A 186 -7.10 -12.90 5.38
N PRO A 187 -7.10 -14.16 5.85
CA PRO A 187 -7.79 -14.50 7.08
C PRO A 187 -7.31 -13.63 8.25
N GLY A 188 -8.26 -13.09 9.03
CA GLY A 188 -7.95 -12.24 10.18
C GLY A 188 -7.76 -10.75 9.89
N CYS A 189 -7.83 -10.30 8.61
CA CYS A 189 -7.90 -8.89 8.29
C CYS A 189 -9.34 -8.41 8.11
N ASP A 190 -9.56 -7.10 8.20
CA ASP A 190 -10.77 -6.44 7.69
C ASP A 190 -10.50 -5.92 6.28
N ALA A 191 -11.53 -5.94 5.41
CA ALA A 191 -11.45 -5.36 4.07
C ALA A 191 -12.23 -4.04 4.00
N VAL A 192 -11.62 -3.02 3.39
CA VAL A 192 -12.27 -1.74 3.08
C VAL A 192 -12.38 -1.61 1.57
N LEU A 193 -13.57 -1.34 1.07
CA LEU A 193 -13.86 -1.31 -0.36
C LEU A 193 -14.36 0.07 -0.80
N TYR A 194 -13.72 0.62 -1.82
CA TYR A 194 -14.27 1.69 -2.64
C TYR A 194 -15.56 1.19 -3.30
N ARG A 195 -16.63 1.97 -3.28
CA ARG A 195 -17.90 1.57 -3.92
C ARG A 195 -17.75 1.47 -5.43
N GLU A 196 -18.13 0.32 -5.94
CA GLU A 196 -18.00 -0.05 -7.35
C GLU A 196 -19.35 -0.49 -7.91
N ARG A 197 -19.38 -0.88 -9.18
CA ARG A 197 -20.54 -1.54 -9.76
C ARG A 197 -20.77 -2.91 -9.10
N PRO A 198 -22.02 -3.40 -9.02
CA PRO A 198 -22.35 -4.63 -8.30
C PRO A 198 -21.55 -5.87 -8.69
N SER A 199 -21.23 -6.03 -9.99
CA SER A 199 -20.45 -7.19 -10.45
C SER A 199 -19.02 -7.22 -9.92
N VAL A 200 -18.40 -6.03 -9.74
CA VAL A 200 -17.06 -5.88 -9.17
C VAL A 200 -17.11 -6.06 -7.65
N GLU A 201 -18.08 -5.47 -6.98
CA GLU A 201 -18.26 -5.63 -5.52
C GLU A 201 -18.47 -7.10 -5.14
N ALA A 202 -19.25 -7.86 -5.94
CA ALA A 202 -19.50 -9.28 -5.70
C ALA A 202 -18.22 -10.12 -5.60
N VAL A 203 -17.18 -9.80 -6.37
CA VAL A 203 -15.88 -10.50 -6.30
C VAL A 203 -15.24 -10.34 -4.92
N PHE A 204 -15.26 -9.13 -4.36
CA PHE A 204 -14.71 -8.86 -3.03
C PHE A 204 -15.60 -9.44 -1.91
N GLU A 205 -16.93 -9.39 -2.07
CA GLU A 205 -17.89 -10.00 -1.13
C GLU A 205 -17.68 -11.52 -1.03
N GLU A 206 -17.54 -12.21 -2.16
CA GLU A 206 -17.25 -13.64 -2.21
C GLU A 206 -15.92 -13.96 -1.52
N ARG A 207 -14.86 -13.20 -1.83
CA ARG A 207 -13.55 -13.38 -1.21
C ARG A 207 -13.60 -13.17 0.29
N CYS A 208 -14.24 -12.11 0.75
CA CYS A 208 -14.40 -11.79 2.17
C CYS A 208 -15.20 -12.89 2.89
N LYS A 209 -16.29 -13.37 2.29
CA LYS A 209 -17.09 -14.47 2.82
C LYS A 209 -16.28 -15.75 2.95
N ALA A 210 -15.51 -16.11 1.93
CA ALA A 210 -14.67 -17.33 1.93
C ALA A 210 -13.59 -17.30 3.03
N LEU A 211 -13.10 -16.11 3.40
CA LEU A 211 -12.04 -15.91 4.39
C LEU A 211 -12.55 -15.48 5.78
N ASN A 212 -13.86 -15.34 5.97
CA ASN A 212 -14.49 -14.73 7.15
C ASN A 212 -13.88 -13.35 7.48
N ALA A 213 -13.54 -12.57 6.47
CA ALA A 213 -13.01 -11.21 6.60
C ALA A 213 -14.17 -10.20 6.59
N PRO A 214 -14.36 -9.36 7.62
CA PRO A 214 -15.37 -8.32 7.59
C PRO A 214 -15.15 -7.34 6.42
N LEU A 215 -16.20 -7.04 5.66
CA LEU A 215 -16.17 -6.09 4.56
C LEU A 215 -16.85 -4.78 4.94
N HIS A 216 -16.14 -3.67 4.74
CA HIS A 216 -16.60 -2.30 5.01
C HIS A 216 -16.58 -1.50 3.71
N LYS A 217 -17.75 -1.17 3.19
CA LYS A 217 -17.87 -0.31 2.00
C LYS A 217 -17.80 1.16 2.40
N ALA A 218 -17.01 1.95 1.68
CA ALA A 218 -16.94 3.39 1.90
C ALA A 218 -18.29 4.07 1.56
N ASP A 219 -18.76 4.92 2.45
CA ASP A 219 -20.00 5.64 2.25
C ASP A 219 -19.74 6.92 1.45
N PHE A 220 -20.17 6.92 0.18
CA PHE A 220 -20.07 8.10 -0.69
C PHE A 220 -21.33 8.98 -0.63
N ASP A 221 -22.45 8.43 -0.19
CA ASP A 221 -23.72 9.16 -0.14
C ASP A 221 -23.70 10.25 0.96
N SER A 222 -22.85 10.07 1.98
CA SER A 222 -22.62 11.05 3.04
C SER A 222 -21.56 12.11 2.72
N LEU A 223 -21.00 12.11 1.52
CA LEU A 223 -20.02 13.12 1.10
C LEU A 223 -20.75 14.39 0.64
N HIS A 224 -20.48 15.51 1.30
CA HIS A 224 -21.03 16.81 0.94
C HIS A 224 -19.91 17.85 0.79
N LEU A 225 -19.57 18.19 -0.45
CA LEU A 225 -18.60 19.25 -0.74
C LEU A 225 -19.19 20.60 -0.30
N LEU A 226 -18.51 21.28 0.62
CA LEU A 226 -18.90 22.60 1.12
C LEU A 226 -18.25 23.73 0.31
N SER A 227 -16.97 23.60 0.02
CA SER A 227 -16.22 24.57 -0.78
C SER A 227 -14.95 23.94 -1.39
N HIS A 228 -14.45 24.57 -2.46
CA HIS A 228 -13.16 24.23 -3.05
C HIS A 228 -12.45 25.47 -3.55
N SER A 229 -11.11 25.43 -3.52
CA SER A 229 -10.23 26.45 -4.07
C SER A 229 -8.92 25.79 -4.53
N LEU A 230 -7.96 26.56 -5.03
CA LEU A 230 -6.64 26.03 -5.35
C LEU A 230 -5.87 25.49 -4.12
N GLU A 231 -6.27 25.88 -2.91
CA GLU A 231 -5.67 25.42 -1.65
C GLU A 231 -6.26 24.08 -1.15
N GLY A 232 -7.34 23.60 -1.77
CA GLY A 232 -7.97 22.34 -1.40
C GLY A 232 -9.49 22.38 -1.40
N GLN A 233 -10.05 21.39 -0.75
CA GLN A 233 -11.48 21.16 -0.63
C GLN A 233 -11.90 21.10 0.84
N VAL A 234 -13.11 21.57 1.16
CA VAL A 234 -13.73 21.42 2.47
C VAL A 234 -15.03 20.63 2.28
N PHE A 235 -15.24 19.59 3.06
CA PHE A 235 -16.37 18.68 2.91
C PHE A 235 -16.84 18.13 4.25
N ASP A 236 -18.10 17.69 4.28
CA ASP A 236 -18.66 16.88 5.35
C ASP A 236 -18.66 15.41 4.95
N TRP A 237 -18.52 14.54 5.93
CA TRP A 237 -18.70 13.11 5.76
C TRP A 237 -19.25 12.48 7.05
N GLU A 238 -20.43 11.88 6.96
CA GLU A 238 -21.16 11.34 8.11
C GLU A 238 -21.26 12.37 9.29
N ARG A 239 -20.67 12.04 10.45
CA ARG A 239 -20.66 12.92 11.63
C ARG A 239 -19.50 13.92 11.64
N PHE A 240 -18.63 13.87 10.68
CA PHE A 240 -17.47 14.77 10.62
C PHE A 240 -17.79 15.96 9.72
N HIS A 241 -17.57 17.16 10.23
CA HIS A 241 -17.89 18.40 9.55
C HIS A 241 -16.65 19.22 9.25
N ALA A 242 -16.69 19.94 8.14
CA ALA A 242 -15.65 20.86 7.68
C ALA A 242 -14.26 20.21 7.61
N LEU A 243 -14.20 18.95 7.17
CA LEU A 243 -12.94 18.27 6.89
C LEU A 243 -12.20 18.97 5.76
N ARG A 244 -10.89 19.18 5.94
CA ARG A 244 -10.05 19.84 4.94
C ARG A 244 -9.15 18.83 4.23
N LEU A 245 -9.19 18.86 2.90
CA LEU A 245 -8.40 18.01 2.02
C LEU A 245 -7.61 18.89 1.05
N PRO A 246 -6.27 18.91 1.10
CA PRO A 246 -5.45 19.73 0.21
C PRO A 246 -5.36 19.18 -1.23
N LEU A 247 -5.98 18.03 -1.52
CA LEU A 247 -6.05 17.44 -2.84
C LEU A 247 -7.35 17.88 -3.55
N LEU A 248 -7.27 18.11 -4.87
CA LEU A 248 -8.38 18.60 -5.68
C LEU A 248 -9.02 17.49 -6.52
N GLY A 249 -10.30 17.65 -6.79
CA GLY A 249 -11.12 16.76 -7.62
C GLY A 249 -12.03 15.86 -6.81
N GLU A 250 -13.19 15.54 -7.39
CA GLU A 250 -14.25 14.73 -6.76
C GLU A 250 -13.74 13.35 -6.36
N HIS A 251 -12.91 12.74 -7.22
CA HIS A 251 -12.28 11.44 -6.94
C HIS A 251 -11.43 11.44 -5.65
N GLN A 252 -10.89 12.60 -5.24
CA GLN A 252 -10.14 12.71 -3.99
C GLN A 252 -11.06 12.72 -2.76
N LEU A 253 -12.31 13.19 -2.89
CA LEU A 253 -13.30 13.04 -1.84
C LEU A 253 -13.68 11.57 -1.62
N HIS A 254 -13.83 10.81 -2.71
CA HIS A 254 -14.04 9.36 -2.62
C HIS A 254 -12.85 8.64 -1.98
N ASN A 255 -11.62 8.99 -2.37
CA ASN A 255 -10.41 8.46 -1.73
C ASN A 255 -10.35 8.81 -0.23
N ALA A 256 -10.79 10.03 0.14
CA ALA A 256 -10.88 10.44 1.53
C ALA A 256 -11.92 9.63 2.31
N ALA A 257 -13.08 9.32 1.73
CA ALA A 257 -14.07 8.45 2.36
C ALA A 257 -13.53 7.04 2.61
N VAL A 258 -12.73 6.49 1.66
CA VAL A 258 -12.02 5.20 1.84
C VAL A 258 -11.01 5.30 2.99
N ALA A 259 -10.22 6.38 3.05
CA ALA A 259 -9.24 6.58 4.11
C ALA A 259 -9.90 6.74 5.49
N LEU A 260 -11.02 7.48 5.59
CA LEU A 260 -11.80 7.65 6.82
C LEU A 260 -12.46 6.33 7.26
N THR A 261 -12.99 5.55 6.29
CA THR A 261 -13.52 4.20 6.58
C THR A 261 -12.42 3.29 7.11
N THR A 262 -11.20 3.36 6.53
CA THR A 262 -10.03 2.62 7.02
C THR A 262 -9.68 3.02 8.45
N ALA A 263 -9.66 4.31 8.77
CA ALA A 263 -9.41 4.79 10.13
C ALA A 263 -10.45 4.24 11.13
N ARG A 264 -11.74 4.20 10.77
CA ARG A 264 -12.78 3.58 11.62
C ARG A 264 -12.58 2.09 11.83
N VAL A 265 -12.15 1.38 10.79
CA VAL A 265 -11.83 -0.05 10.88
C VAL A 265 -10.68 -0.24 11.87
N LEU A 266 -9.62 0.53 11.75
CA LEU A 266 -8.49 0.49 12.67
C LEU A 266 -8.91 0.81 14.11
N GLN A 267 -9.80 1.80 14.34
CA GLN A 267 -10.36 2.08 15.66
C GLN A 267 -11.09 0.87 16.26
N LYS A 268 -11.92 0.16 15.45
CA LYS A 268 -12.60 -1.06 15.88
C LYS A 268 -11.62 -2.18 16.24
N ARG A 269 -10.45 -2.21 15.62
CA ARG A 269 -9.35 -3.14 15.92
C ARG A 269 -8.48 -2.71 17.09
N GLY A 270 -8.83 -1.61 17.77
CA GLY A 270 -8.15 -1.14 19.00
C GLY A 270 -7.10 -0.05 18.80
N TRP A 271 -6.90 0.45 17.57
CA TRP A 271 -6.02 1.58 17.33
C TRP A 271 -6.67 2.87 17.87
N LYS A 272 -5.91 3.66 18.61
CA LYS A 272 -6.39 4.93 19.19
C LYS A 272 -6.20 6.07 18.17
N ILE A 273 -7.20 6.30 17.34
CA ILE A 273 -7.18 7.31 16.27
C ILE A 273 -8.22 8.39 16.55
#